data_aea43346fc91cf63a409773c519a703d
#
_entry.id   aea43346fc91cf63a409773c519a703d
#
_cell.length_a   1.000
_cell.length_b   1.000
_cell.length_c   1.000
_cell.angle_alpha   90.00
_cell.angle_beta   90.00
_cell.angle_gamma   90.00
#
_symmetry.space_group_name_H-M   'P 1'
#
loop_
_entity.id
_entity.type
_entity.pdbx_description
1 polymer ?
#
loop_
_entity_poly.entity_id
_entity_poly.type
_entity_poly.pdbx_seq_one_letter_code
_entity_poly.pdbx_strand_id
1 'polypeptide(L)'
;MEAITPNAEDIIGVLKTLIRAIGEDPDREGLIGTPDRIMRMWKEIFRGYDPAQKPKITTFANEEGMSDIVFDCGDYYSMCEHHILPFFGRYYFAYIPSPKGRILGISKVARVVGYCAARLQLQERLARDIVQMLSEALNNEALGFAIVMKGQHLCKTMRGVRNDGKMSVAHFTGVFNLNSDLRKEFYKLIDLNSNG
;
A
#
# COMPACT_ATOMS: atom_id res chain seq x y z
N MET A 1 6.49 -9.02 28.01
CA MET A 1 5.36 -9.90 27.69
C MET A 1 5.75 -10.68 26.44
N GLU A 2 5.96 -11.99 26.56
CA GLU A 2 6.12 -12.84 25.38
C GLU A 2 4.85 -12.78 24.55
N ALA A 3 5.00 -12.55 23.26
CA ALA A 3 3.86 -12.58 22.35
C ALA A 3 3.30 -14.01 22.31
N ILE A 4 2.09 -14.21 22.81
CA ILE A 4 1.38 -15.48 22.66
C ILE A 4 1.12 -15.64 21.17
N THR A 5 1.83 -16.57 20.53
CA THR A 5 1.54 -16.96 19.15
C THR A 5 0.44 -18.02 19.22
N PRO A 6 -0.83 -17.68 18.90
CA PRO A 6 -1.92 -18.66 18.96
C PRO A 6 -1.65 -19.78 17.94
N ASN A 7 -1.95 -21.02 18.32
CA ASN A 7 -1.87 -22.13 17.38
C ASN A 7 -3.03 -22.06 16.34
N ALA A 8 -2.94 -22.87 15.29
CA ALA A 8 -3.93 -22.86 14.22
C ALA A 8 -5.34 -23.26 14.71
N GLU A 9 -5.42 -24.18 15.68
CA GLU A 9 -6.71 -24.66 16.25
C GLU A 9 -7.41 -23.56 17.04
N ASP A 10 -6.64 -22.75 17.82
CA ASP A 10 -7.20 -21.61 18.55
C ASP A 10 -7.81 -20.58 17.59
N ILE A 11 -7.11 -20.27 16.49
CA ILE A 11 -7.61 -19.32 15.48
C ILE A 11 -8.87 -19.87 14.81
N ILE A 12 -8.90 -21.15 14.44
CA ILE A 12 -10.08 -21.82 13.87
C ILE A 12 -11.26 -21.73 14.84
N GLY A 13 -11.05 -21.98 16.12
CA GLY A 13 -12.06 -21.86 17.17
C GLY A 13 -12.67 -20.46 17.27
N VAL A 14 -11.82 -19.42 17.24
CA VAL A 14 -12.25 -18.02 17.24
C VAL A 14 -13.06 -17.69 16.00
N LEU A 15 -12.63 -18.11 14.80
CA LEU A 15 -13.33 -17.87 13.54
C LEU A 15 -14.71 -18.56 13.53
N LYS A 16 -14.81 -19.80 14.02
CA LYS A 16 -16.11 -20.48 14.19
C LYS A 16 -17.03 -19.74 15.16
N THR A 17 -16.48 -19.22 16.25
CA THR A 17 -17.24 -18.41 17.21
C THR A 17 -17.77 -17.13 16.57
N LEU A 18 -16.97 -16.43 15.77
CA LEU A 18 -17.40 -15.24 15.03
C LEU A 18 -18.52 -15.58 14.04
N ILE A 19 -18.43 -16.69 13.32
CA ILE A 19 -19.47 -17.15 12.38
C ILE A 19 -20.80 -17.38 13.14
N ARG A 20 -20.76 -18.03 14.32
CA ARG A 20 -21.96 -18.19 15.16
C ARG A 20 -22.51 -16.86 15.66
N ALA A 21 -21.63 -15.92 16.02
CA ALA A 21 -22.04 -14.61 16.55
C ALA A 21 -22.80 -13.74 15.54
N ILE A 22 -22.56 -13.95 14.24
CA ILE A 22 -23.32 -13.28 13.17
C ILE A 22 -24.61 -14.03 12.77
N GLY A 23 -24.92 -15.17 13.42
CA GLY A 23 -26.15 -15.93 13.22
C GLY A 23 -26.03 -17.09 12.21
N GLU A 24 -24.79 -17.51 11.87
CA GLU A 24 -24.54 -18.58 10.90
C GLU A 24 -24.04 -19.88 11.57
N ASP A 25 -24.26 -21.02 10.91
CA ASP A 25 -23.72 -22.33 11.31
C ASP A 25 -22.36 -22.57 10.68
N PRO A 26 -21.24 -22.55 11.45
CA PRO A 26 -19.89 -22.76 10.92
C PRO A 26 -19.66 -24.21 10.44
N ASP A 27 -20.52 -25.15 10.80
CA ASP A 27 -20.34 -26.57 10.49
C ASP A 27 -21.16 -27.00 9.27
N ARG A 28 -22.00 -26.11 8.69
CA ARG A 28 -22.67 -26.40 7.41
C ARG A 28 -21.68 -26.49 6.24
N GLU A 29 -22.01 -27.26 5.21
CA GLU A 29 -21.16 -27.59 4.07
C GLU A 29 -20.44 -26.38 3.44
N GLY A 30 -21.14 -25.26 3.24
CA GLY A 30 -20.59 -24.04 2.64
C GLY A 30 -19.58 -23.32 3.53
N LEU A 31 -19.61 -23.50 4.86
CA LEU A 31 -18.80 -22.77 5.84
C LEU A 31 -17.73 -23.63 6.54
N ILE A 32 -17.83 -24.96 6.51
CA ILE A 32 -16.91 -25.86 7.23
C ILE A 32 -15.43 -25.61 6.90
N GLY A 33 -15.11 -25.22 5.66
CA GLY A 33 -13.76 -24.89 5.23
C GLY A 33 -13.40 -23.40 5.30
N THR A 34 -14.31 -22.54 5.80
CA THR A 34 -14.11 -21.08 5.82
C THR A 34 -12.99 -20.63 6.76
N PRO A 35 -12.83 -21.18 7.99
CA PRO A 35 -11.72 -20.79 8.85
C PRO A 35 -10.34 -21.01 8.19
N ASP A 36 -10.13 -22.16 7.53
CA ASP A 36 -8.86 -22.45 6.84
C ASP A 36 -8.62 -21.53 5.63
N ARG A 37 -9.69 -21.18 4.89
CA ARG A 37 -9.60 -20.22 3.78
C ARG A 37 -9.20 -18.84 4.29
N ILE A 38 -9.79 -18.37 5.40
CA ILE A 38 -9.46 -17.09 6.03
C ILE A 38 -8.01 -17.07 6.49
N MET A 39 -7.53 -18.12 7.13
CA MET A 39 -6.14 -18.20 7.59
C MET A 39 -5.14 -18.13 6.43
N ARG A 40 -5.40 -18.84 5.32
CA ARG A 40 -4.55 -18.76 4.12
C ARG A 40 -4.60 -17.38 3.49
N MET A 41 -5.78 -16.78 3.36
CA MET A 41 -5.97 -15.43 2.87
C MET A 41 -5.20 -14.41 3.72
N TRP A 42 -5.28 -14.49 5.05
CA TRP A 42 -4.59 -13.56 5.94
C TRP A 42 -3.06 -13.64 5.82
N LYS A 43 -2.49 -14.81 5.62
CA LYS A 43 -1.05 -14.95 5.34
C LYS A 43 -0.63 -14.19 4.07
N GLU A 44 -1.51 -14.12 3.08
CA GLU A 44 -1.27 -13.42 1.83
C GLU A 44 -1.47 -11.90 1.99
N ILE A 45 -2.65 -11.47 2.46
CA ILE A 45 -3.00 -10.05 2.52
C ILE A 45 -2.27 -9.28 3.62
N PHE A 46 -1.73 -9.97 4.64
CA PHE A 46 -0.94 -9.39 5.73
C PHE A 46 0.54 -9.75 5.66
N ARG A 47 1.04 -10.21 4.50
CA ARG A 47 2.46 -10.55 4.31
C ARG A 47 3.42 -9.37 4.56
N GLY A 48 2.94 -8.13 4.55
CA GLY A 48 3.72 -6.94 4.85
C GLY A 48 4.24 -6.87 6.30
N TYR A 49 3.71 -7.70 7.22
CA TYR A 49 4.25 -7.86 8.56
C TYR A 49 5.41 -8.85 8.65
N ASP A 50 5.61 -9.67 7.60
CA ASP A 50 6.72 -10.62 7.54
C ASP A 50 7.96 -9.96 6.93
N PRO A 51 9.06 -9.76 7.71
CA PRO A 51 10.29 -9.16 7.18
C PRO A 51 10.92 -9.97 6.03
N ALA A 52 10.68 -11.29 5.97
CA ALA A 52 11.18 -12.14 4.89
C ALA A 52 10.50 -11.84 3.54
N GLN A 53 9.31 -11.23 3.56
CA GLN A 53 8.58 -10.79 2.37
C GLN A 53 8.95 -9.38 1.91
N LYS A 54 9.85 -8.68 2.65
CA LYS A 54 10.32 -7.35 2.26
C LYS A 54 11.01 -7.41 0.88
N PRO A 55 10.56 -6.63 -0.11
CA PRO A 55 11.12 -6.70 -1.44
C PRO A 55 12.58 -6.21 -1.45
N LYS A 56 13.44 -6.93 -2.16
CA LYS A 56 14.77 -6.42 -2.49
C LYS A 56 14.64 -5.29 -3.51
N ILE A 57 15.00 -4.09 -3.12
CA ILE A 57 14.95 -2.91 -3.98
C ILE A 57 16.29 -2.80 -4.71
N THR A 58 16.28 -3.07 -6.02
CA THR A 58 17.44 -2.88 -6.87
C THR A 58 17.51 -1.43 -7.31
N THR A 59 18.69 -0.85 -7.19
CA THR A 59 19.01 0.50 -7.66
C THR A 59 20.25 0.45 -8.55
N PHE A 60 20.42 1.46 -9.40
CA PHE A 60 21.54 1.59 -10.35
C PHE A 60 22.23 2.94 -10.14
N ALA A 61 23.48 3.07 -10.51
CA ALA A 61 24.15 4.36 -10.57
C ALA A 61 23.46 5.26 -11.61
N ASN A 62 23.34 6.55 -11.32
CA ASN A 62 22.82 7.54 -12.26
C ASN A 62 23.98 8.04 -13.15
N GLU A 63 24.44 7.20 -14.07
CA GLU A 63 25.60 7.46 -14.91
C GLU A 63 25.39 8.66 -15.86
N GLU A 64 24.16 8.85 -16.32
CA GLU A 64 23.79 9.94 -17.22
C GLU A 64 23.51 11.26 -16.49
N GLY A 65 23.54 11.28 -15.16
CA GLY A 65 23.24 12.46 -14.37
C GLY A 65 21.80 12.97 -14.49
N MET A 66 20.85 12.06 -14.74
CA MET A 66 19.42 12.39 -14.90
C MET A 66 18.87 13.12 -13.68
N SER A 67 18.05 14.14 -13.93
CA SER A 67 17.29 14.87 -12.91
C SER A 67 15.86 15.17 -13.37
N ASP A 68 15.35 14.33 -14.27
CA ASP A 68 13.98 14.40 -14.77
C ASP A 68 12.99 13.78 -13.79
N ILE A 69 11.70 14.10 -13.95
CA ILE A 69 10.64 13.46 -13.21
C ILE A 69 10.45 12.03 -13.73
N VAL A 70 10.77 11.05 -12.90
CA VAL A 70 10.45 9.63 -13.17
C VAL A 70 9.10 9.32 -12.56
N PHE A 71 8.14 8.91 -13.38
CA PHE A 71 6.75 8.66 -13.00
C PHE A 71 6.38 7.18 -13.09
N ASP A 72 5.57 6.70 -12.15
CA ASP A 72 4.97 5.35 -12.13
C ASP A 72 3.57 5.41 -11.55
N CYS A 73 2.69 4.53 -11.99
CA CYS A 73 1.35 4.40 -11.43
C CYS A 73 0.85 2.96 -11.48
N GLY A 74 -0.12 2.64 -10.64
CA GLY A 74 -0.70 1.29 -10.60
C GLY A 74 -1.80 1.20 -9.55
N ASP A 75 -2.34 0.00 -9.41
CA ASP A 75 -3.37 -0.28 -8.44
C ASP A 75 -2.77 -0.74 -7.11
N TYR A 76 -3.52 -0.52 -6.03
CA TYR A 76 -3.19 -1.02 -4.71
C TYR A 76 -4.42 -1.53 -3.97
N TYR A 77 -4.21 -2.51 -3.10
CA TYR A 77 -5.22 -3.09 -2.21
C TYR A 77 -4.65 -3.13 -0.80
N SER A 78 -5.40 -2.68 0.18
CA SER A 78 -4.99 -2.65 1.58
C SER A 78 -6.17 -2.88 2.51
N MET A 79 -5.89 -3.04 3.81
CA MET A 79 -6.91 -3.26 4.84
C MET A 79 -6.94 -2.09 5.81
N CYS A 80 -8.11 -1.47 5.94
CA CYS A 80 -8.33 -0.37 6.88
C CYS A 80 -8.16 -0.88 8.33
N GLU A 81 -7.29 -0.25 9.12
CA GLU A 81 -7.02 -0.70 10.49
C GLU A 81 -8.22 -0.53 11.43
N HIS A 82 -9.17 0.40 11.12
CA HIS A 82 -10.30 0.67 11.98
C HIS A 82 -11.39 -0.43 11.96
N HIS A 83 -11.55 -1.12 10.82
CA HIS A 83 -12.66 -2.07 10.63
C HIS A 83 -12.24 -3.39 9.98
N ILE A 84 -10.97 -3.55 9.65
CA ILE A 84 -10.43 -4.71 8.90
C ILE A 84 -11.24 -4.94 7.60
N LEU A 85 -11.66 -3.85 6.97
CA LEU A 85 -12.32 -3.88 5.67
C LEU A 85 -11.38 -3.35 4.59
N PRO A 86 -11.46 -3.85 3.34
CA PRO A 86 -10.60 -3.41 2.26
C PRO A 86 -10.77 -1.92 1.95
N PHE A 87 -9.66 -1.29 1.58
CA PHE A 87 -9.65 -0.10 0.76
C PHE A 87 -8.66 -0.31 -0.38
N PHE A 88 -8.97 0.25 -1.54
CA PHE A 88 -8.23 0.00 -2.77
C PHE A 88 -8.38 1.16 -3.74
N GLY A 89 -7.49 1.23 -4.71
CA GLY A 89 -7.52 2.28 -5.72
C GLY A 89 -6.24 2.36 -6.50
N ARG A 90 -5.88 3.55 -6.96
CA ARG A 90 -4.67 3.79 -7.74
C ARG A 90 -3.69 4.67 -6.98
N TYR A 91 -2.39 4.35 -7.11
CA TYR A 91 -1.30 5.23 -6.74
C TYR A 91 -0.70 5.88 -7.98
N TYR A 92 -0.21 7.09 -7.80
CA TYR A 92 0.57 7.85 -8.75
C TYR A 92 1.81 8.31 -8.01
N PHE A 93 2.96 7.89 -8.46
CA PHE A 93 4.23 8.13 -7.81
C PHE A 93 5.18 8.83 -8.77
N ALA A 94 5.97 9.75 -8.25
CA ALA A 94 7.10 10.30 -8.97
C ALA A 94 8.28 10.55 -8.04
N TYR A 95 9.48 10.53 -8.60
CA TYR A 95 10.67 11.01 -7.92
C TYR A 95 11.61 11.69 -8.90
N ILE A 96 12.50 12.51 -8.39
CA ILE A 96 13.58 13.13 -9.14
C ILE A 96 14.90 12.60 -8.57
N PRO A 97 15.68 11.81 -9.35
CA PRO A 97 16.96 11.30 -8.89
C PRO A 97 17.97 12.44 -8.73
N SER A 98 18.93 12.26 -7.81
CA SER A 98 20.12 13.11 -7.78
C SER A 98 21.04 12.80 -8.96
N PRO A 99 21.61 13.79 -9.65
CA PRO A 99 22.52 13.56 -10.77
C PRO A 99 23.76 12.72 -10.44
N LYS A 100 24.18 12.71 -9.18
CA LYS A 100 25.32 11.91 -8.69
C LYS A 100 24.90 10.71 -7.83
N GLY A 101 23.59 10.47 -7.72
CA GLY A 101 23.00 9.45 -6.85
C GLY A 101 22.69 8.14 -7.59
N ARG A 102 21.58 7.56 -7.19
CA ARG A 102 21.07 6.28 -7.71
C ARG A 102 19.68 6.44 -8.30
N ILE A 103 19.31 5.53 -9.19
CA ILE A 103 17.99 5.41 -9.79
C ILE A 103 17.33 4.09 -9.38
N LEU A 104 16.00 4.09 -9.27
CA LEU A 104 15.22 2.91 -8.93
C LEU A 104 15.04 1.99 -10.15
N GLY A 105 15.15 0.68 -9.93
CA GLY A 105 14.64 -0.28 -10.91
C GLY A 105 13.12 -0.16 -11.02
N ILE A 106 12.60 -0.02 -12.24
CA ILE A 106 11.20 0.34 -12.55
C ILE A 106 10.14 -0.52 -11.81
N SER A 107 10.36 -1.83 -11.71
CA SER A 107 9.43 -2.74 -11.03
C SER A 107 9.43 -2.62 -9.50
N LYS A 108 10.30 -1.79 -8.91
CA LYS A 108 10.48 -1.74 -7.45
C LYS A 108 9.43 -0.90 -6.77
N VAL A 109 8.92 0.12 -7.44
CA VAL A 109 7.84 0.97 -6.91
C VAL A 109 6.60 0.10 -6.63
N ALA A 110 6.09 -0.63 -7.62
CA ALA A 110 4.92 -1.50 -7.47
C ALA A 110 5.12 -2.57 -6.38
N ARG A 111 6.33 -3.14 -6.26
CA ARG A 111 6.63 -4.14 -5.21
C ARG A 111 6.62 -3.54 -3.82
N VAL A 112 7.16 -2.32 -3.65
CA VAL A 112 7.14 -1.59 -2.37
C VAL A 112 5.70 -1.20 -2.01
N VAL A 113 4.93 -0.69 -2.97
CA VAL A 113 3.51 -0.38 -2.77
C VAL A 113 2.77 -1.63 -2.28
N GLY A 114 2.90 -2.77 -2.97
CA GLY A 114 2.24 -4.02 -2.59
C GLY A 114 2.68 -4.56 -1.22
N TYR A 115 3.93 -4.37 -0.82
CA TYR A 115 4.42 -4.78 0.50
C TYR A 115 3.92 -3.86 1.61
N CYS A 116 3.99 -2.54 1.43
CA CYS A 116 3.51 -1.57 2.42
C CYS A 116 1.98 -1.64 2.58
N ALA A 117 1.25 -1.91 1.50
CA ALA A 117 -0.20 -2.04 1.51
C ALA A 117 -0.68 -3.34 2.19
N ALA A 118 0.15 -4.39 2.22
CA ALA A 118 -0.20 -5.69 2.81
C ALA A 118 -0.15 -5.69 4.35
N ARG A 119 -0.79 -4.71 4.98
CA ARG A 119 -0.87 -4.48 6.43
C ARG A 119 -2.22 -3.89 6.80
N LEU A 120 -2.50 -3.79 8.10
CA LEU A 120 -3.53 -2.89 8.60
C LEU A 120 -3.03 -1.45 8.45
N GLN A 121 -3.69 -0.64 7.62
CA GLN A 121 -3.18 0.66 7.20
C GLN A 121 -4.19 1.80 7.34
N LEU A 122 -3.63 3.00 7.41
CA LEU A 122 -4.26 4.26 7.03
C LEU A 122 -3.70 4.66 5.65
N GLN A 123 -4.52 5.23 4.79
CA GLN A 123 -4.06 5.63 3.45
C GLN A 123 -2.94 6.67 3.52
N GLU A 124 -2.97 7.56 4.51
CA GLU A 124 -1.95 8.57 4.77
C GLU A 124 -0.62 7.96 5.22
N ARG A 125 -0.66 6.96 6.09
CA ARG A 125 0.53 6.24 6.55
C ARG A 125 1.12 5.41 5.42
N LEU A 126 0.26 4.73 4.64
CA LEU A 126 0.69 3.96 3.48
C LEU A 126 1.50 4.81 2.48
N ALA A 127 1.02 6.02 2.17
CA ALA A 127 1.75 6.94 1.28
C ALA A 127 3.14 7.30 1.82
N ARG A 128 3.26 7.56 3.13
CA ARG A 128 4.55 7.86 3.78
C ARG A 128 5.49 6.66 3.82
N ASP A 129 4.97 5.49 4.19
CA ASP A 129 5.76 4.24 4.26
C ASP A 129 6.40 3.90 2.91
N ILE A 130 5.65 4.09 1.81
CA ILE A 130 6.14 3.87 0.45
C ILE A 130 7.30 4.82 0.14
N VAL A 131 7.10 6.12 0.34
CA VAL A 131 8.12 7.13 0.06
C VAL A 131 9.36 6.90 0.91
N GLN A 132 9.19 6.62 2.20
CA GLN A 132 10.30 6.35 3.11
C GLN A 132 11.13 5.15 2.65
N MET A 133 10.50 4.02 2.35
CA MET A 133 11.20 2.80 1.92
C MET A 133 11.96 3.00 0.60
N LEU A 134 11.40 3.74 -0.35
CA LEU A 134 12.06 4.06 -1.61
C LEU A 134 13.20 5.07 -1.44
N SER A 135 13.02 6.05 -0.54
CA SER A 135 14.07 7.02 -0.21
C SER A 135 15.28 6.35 0.43
N GLU A 136 15.04 5.48 1.42
CA GLU A 136 16.11 4.68 2.08
C GLU A 136 16.89 3.84 1.06
N ALA A 137 16.21 3.24 0.08
CA ALA A 137 16.84 2.45 -0.96
C ALA A 137 17.73 3.29 -1.91
N LEU A 138 17.47 4.58 -2.00
CA LEU A 138 18.29 5.57 -2.74
C LEU A 138 19.28 6.32 -1.81
N ASN A 139 19.59 5.78 -0.62
CA ASN A 139 20.45 6.40 0.39
C ASN A 139 19.99 7.81 0.82
N ASN A 140 18.69 8.12 0.67
CA ASN A 140 18.10 9.45 0.89
C ASN A 140 18.71 10.56 0.01
N GLU A 141 19.24 10.20 -1.16
CA GLU A 141 19.94 11.14 -2.07
C GLU A 141 19.02 11.71 -3.16
N ALA A 142 17.81 11.15 -3.36
CA ALA A 142 16.86 11.69 -4.33
C ALA A 142 16.49 13.15 -3.99
N LEU A 143 16.33 13.98 -5.03
CA LEU A 143 15.99 15.40 -4.85
C LEU A 143 14.58 15.59 -4.27
N GLY A 144 13.67 14.67 -4.53
CA GLY A 144 12.32 14.70 -3.94
C GLY A 144 11.44 13.58 -4.46
N PHE A 145 10.34 13.38 -3.74
CA PHE A 145 9.29 12.41 -4.06
C PHE A 145 7.92 13.06 -4.06
N ALA A 146 7.04 12.55 -4.90
CA ALA A 146 5.62 12.87 -4.92
C ALA A 146 4.83 11.57 -4.98
N ILE A 147 3.80 11.43 -4.16
CA ILE A 147 2.83 10.35 -4.26
C ILE A 147 1.43 10.89 -4.04
N VAL A 148 0.51 10.50 -4.93
CA VAL A 148 -0.93 10.68 -4.76
C VAL A 148 -1.57 9.31 -4.76
N MET A 149 -2.38 9.03 -3.76
CA MET A 149 -3.16 7.81 -3.66
C MET A 149 -4.64 8.16 -3.68
N LYS A 150 -5.40 7.60 -4.62
CA LYS A 150 -6.87 7.74 -4.71
C LYS A 150 -7.48 6.39 -4.36
N GLY A 151 -8.35 6.33 -3.35
CA GLY A 151 -8.89 5.06 -2.87
C GLY A 151 -10.36 5.12 -2.49
N GLN A 152 -11.02 3.98 -2.65
CA GLN A 152 -12.35 3.70 -2.14
C GLN A 152 -12.22 2.86 -0.88
N HIS A 153 -12.91 3.26 0.19
CA HIS A 153 -12.89 2.58 1.49
C HIS A 153 -14.22 1.86 1.72
N LEU A 154 -14.21 0.53 1.78
CA LEU A 154 -15.44 -0.22 2.06
C LEU A 154 -16.01 0.07 3.45
N CYS A 155 -15.17 0.43 4.42
CA CYS A 155 -15.65 0.85 5.74
C CYS A 155 -16.51 2.13 5.72
N LYS A 156 -16.42 2.94 4.64
CA LYS A 156 -17.23 4.14 4.38
C LYS A 156 -18.36 3.85 3.40
N THR A 157 -18.13 2.99 2.40
CA THR A 157 -19.04 2.77 1.27
C THR A 157 -20.15 1.78 1.61
N MET A 158 -19.82 0.61 2.19
CA MET A 158 -20.77 -0.48 2.38
C MET A 158 -21.53 -0.41 3.71
N ARG A 159 -21.06 0.39 4.64
CA ARG A 159 -21.64 0.54 5.99
C ARG A 159 -21.50 1.98 6.50
N GLY A 160 -22.11 2.29 7.66
CA GLY A 160 -22.07 3.61 8.29
C GLY A 160 -22.72 4.66 7.40
N VAL A 161 -21.95 5.63 6.93
CA VAL A 161 -22.45 6.76 6.09
C VAL A 161 -22.84 6.35 4.68
N ARG A 162 -22.42 5.18 4.20
CA ARG A 162 -22.73 4.64 2.86
C ARG A 162 -22.47 5.62 1.71
N ASN A 163 -21.31 6.29 1.77
CA ASN A 163 -20.88 7.27 0.78
C ASN A 163 -19.77 6.68 -0.09
N ASP A 164 -19.94 6.68 -1.42
CA ASP A 164 -19.02 6.11 -2.41
C ASP A 164 -17.89 7.05 -2.82
N GLY A 165 -17.86 8.26 -2.29
CA GLY A 165 -16.81 9.24 -2.57
C GLY A 165 -15.41 8.71 -2.27
N LYS A 166 -14.51 8.83 -3.24
CA LYS A 166 -13.10 8.43 -3.12
C LYS A 166 -12.34 9.38 -2.20
N MET A 167 -11.42 8.82 -1.43
CA MET A 167 -10.46 9.56 -0.63
C MET A 167 -9.18 9.76 -1.44
N SER A 168 -8.59 10.95 -1.37
CA SER A 168 -7.29 11.23 -1.98
C SER A 168 -6.30 11.71 -0.92
N VAL A 169 -5.10 11.16 -0.96
CA VAL A 169 -3.97 11.59 -0.13
C VAL A 169 -2.83 12.00 -1.05
N ALA A 170 -2.22 13.14 -0.79
CA ALA A 170 -1.01 13.59 -1.47
C ALA A 170 0.11 13.77 -0.45
N HIS A 171 1.29 13.23 -0.75
CA HIS A 171 2.48 13.41 0.06
C HIS A 171 3.66 13.80 -0.83
N PHE A 172 4.32 14.91 -0.48
CA PHE A 172 5.43 15.49 -1.23
C PHE A 172 6.64 15.65 -0.33
N THR A 173 7.84 15.42 -0.87
CA THR A 173 9.09 15.65 -0.16
C THR A 173 10.10 16.38 -1.05
N GLY A 174 11.15 16.93 -0.44
CA GLY A 174 12.23 17.58 -1.18
C GLY A 174 11.72 18.68 -2.12
N VAL A 175 12.22 18.69 -3.35
CA VAL A 175 11.89 19.72 -4.36
C VAL A 175 10.40 19.77 -4.71
N PHE A 176 9.66 18.67 -4.64
CA PHE A 176 8.21 18.70 -4.85
C PHE A 176 7.46 19.48 -3.76
N ASN A 177 7.99 19.48 -2.54
CA ASN A 177 7.39 20.26 -1.46
C ASN A 177 7.65 21.76 -1.62
N LEU A 178 8.81 22.12 -2.17
CA LEU A 178 9.26 23.50 -2.32
C LEU A 178 8.78 24.18 -3.61
N ASN A 179 8.62 23.41 -4.71
CA ASN A 179 8.33 23.94 -6.03
C ASN A 179 6.90 23.55 -6.50
N SER A 180 6.05 24.56 -6.63
CA SER A 180 4.66 24.38 -7.09
C SER A 180 4.55 23.96 -8.55
N ASP A 181 5.50 24.31 -9.41
CA ASP A 181 5.44 23.99 -10.84
C ASP A 181 5.79 22.52 -11.08
N LEU A 182 6.72 21.96 -10.30
CA LEU A 182 6.95 20.51 -10.30
C LEU A 182 5.71 19.73 -9.87
N ARG A 183 4.95 20.23 -8.89
CA ARG A 183 3.67 19.59 -8.53
C ARG A 183 2.63 19.70 -9.64
N LYS A 184 2.55 20.82 -10.34
CA LYS A 184 1.65 20.97 -11.51
C LYS A 184 2.03 19.99 -12.62
N GLU A 185 3.31 19.83 -12.90
CA GLU A 185 3.81 18.87 -13.89
C GLU A 185 3.47 17.44 -13.48
N PHE A 186 3.68 17.07 -12.23
CA PHE A 186 3.27 15.79 -11.69
C PHE A 186 1.75 15.54 -11.85
N TYR A 187 0.90 16.54 -11.57
CA TYR A 187 -0.55 16.40 -11.79
C TYR A 187 -0.91 16.24 -13.27
N LYS A 188 -0.21 16.90 -14.19
CA LYS A 188 -0.40 16.67 -15.64
C LYS A 188 -0.05 15.22 -16.03
N LEU A 189 1.02 14.64 -15.48
CA LEU A 189 1.35 13.23 -15.69
C LEU A 189 0.25 12.31 -15.15
N ILE A 190 -0.35 12.63 -14.01
CA ILE A 190 -1.51 11.90 -13.49
C ILE A 190 -2.68 11.97 -14.48
N ASP A 191 -3.01 13.14 -14.99
CA ASP A 191 -4.15 13.32 -15.92
C ASP A 191 -3.94 12.53 -17.22
N LEU A 192 -2.74 12.54 -17.78
CA LEU A 192 -2.37 11.75 -18.95
C LEU A 192 -2.52 10.24 -18.74
N ASN A 193 -2.32 9.74 -17.50
CA ASN A 193 -2.37 8.32 -17.17
C ASN A 193 -3.68 7.89 -16.45
N SER A 194 -4.63 8.81 -16.27
CA SER A 194 -5.92 8.53 -15.60
C SER A 194 -7.03 8.09 -16.56
N ASN A 195 -6.85 8.27 -17.87
CA ASN A 195 -7.84 8.01 -18.92
C ASN A 195 -7.61 6.68 -19.66
N GLY A 196 -6.84 5.79 -19.10
CA GLY A 196 -6.57 4.45 -19.60
C GLY A 196 -7.21 3.34 -18.77
#